data_04fccdb259b30cfc09433d6bc28ceea6
#
_entry.id   04fccdb259b30cfc09433d6bc28ceea6
#
_cell.length_a   1.000
_cell.length_b   1.000
_cell.length_c   1.000
_cell.angle_alpha   90.00
_cell.angle_beta   90.00
_cell.angle_gamma   90.00
#
_symmetry.space_group_name_H-M   'P 1'
#
loop_
_entity.id
_entity.type
_entity.pdbx_description
1 polymer ?
#
loop_
_entity_poly.entity_id
_entity_poly.type
_entity_poly.pdbx_seq_one_letter_code
_entity_poly.pdbx_strand_id
1 'polypeptide(L)'
;MYETILSPVNYGGLQLKNRIIFAPTTFGLPDEEYLAEIRRLAEGGCAMLIIGDVPVGKSRFEKSLFDAKGFAFYQQIVEIAHKADCKVCAQLHQSDSNMLAILKYIPAVLAKKVTPDQLREKLNAEVEPYITKMPKRKIEAILAGFGKAAVLAKQAGFDMVQVHGDRMCGSFSSSIFNHRTDEYGGSAENRARFAVPEATR
;
A
#
# COMPACT_ATOMS: atom_id res chain seq x y z
N MET A 1 -34.67 6.40 -2.74
CA MET A 1 -33.84 6.63 -1.54
C MET A 1 -32.33 6.45 -1.83
N TYR A 2 -31.94 5.56 -2.75
CA TYR A 2 -30.52 5.29 -3.05
C TYR A 2 -30.03 5.84 -4.41
N GLU A 3 -30.81 6.69 -5.05
CA GLU A 3 -30.52 7.20 -6.41
C GLU A 3 -29.17 7.90 -6.50
N THR A 4 -28.84 8.73 -5.50
CA THR A 4 -27.55 9.46 -5.48
C THR A 4 -26.36 8.50 -5.35
N ILE A 5 -26.44 7.45 -4.53
CA ILE A 5 -25.35 6.49 -4.32
C ILE A 5 -25.14 5.63 -5.58
N LEU A 6 -26.23 5.29 -6.25
CA LEU A 6 -26.22 4.47 -7.45
C LEU A 6 -26.00 5.26 -8.74
N SER A 7 -26.03 6.60 -8.68
CA SER A 7 -25.77 7.43 -9.86
C SER A 7 -24.27 7.42 -10.26
N PRO A 8 -23.97 7.45 -11.56
CA PRO A 8 -22.60 7.56 -12.05
C PRO A 8 -21.90 8.83 -11.53
N VAL A 9 -20.59 8.77 -11.43
CA VAL A 9 -19.77 9.91 -11.05
C VAL A 9 -18.46 9.92 -11.83
N ASN A 10 -17.99 11.12 -12.19
CA ASN A 10 -16.65 11.31 -12.72
C ASN A 10 -15.70 11.64 -11.57
N TYR A 11 -14.66 10.84 -11.41
CA TYR A 11 -13.64 11.03 -10.39
C TYR A 11 -12.27 11.23 -11.08
N GLY A 12 -11.84 12.48 -11.18
CA GLY A 12 -10.54 12.81 -11.79
C GLY A 12 -10.39 12.34 -13.25
N GLY A 13 -11.46 12.33 -14.04
CA GLY A 13 -11.48 11.80 -15.41
C GLY A 13 -11.85 10.32 -15.53
N LEU A 14 -11.91 9.59 -14.41
CA LEU A 14 -12.35 8.21 -14.37
C LEU A 14 -13.86 8.13 -14.16
N GLN A 15 -14.57 7.51 -15.10
CA GLN A 15 -16.02 7.28 -14.99
C GLN A 15 -16.29 6.05 -14.14
N LEU A 16 -17.04 6.25 -13.05
CA LEU A 16 -17.51 5.21 -12.15
C LEU A 16 -19.02 5.01 -12.34
N LYS A 17 -19.48 3.76 -12.46
CA LYS A 17 -20.90 3.41 -12.65
C LYS A 17 -21.80 3.81 -11.48
N ASN A 18 -21.24 3.98 -10.29
CA ASN A 18 -21.89 4.46 -9.07
C ASN A 18 -20.83 4.98 -8.06
N ARG A 19 -21.25 5.30 -6.84
CA ARG A 19 -20.38 5.87 -5.79
C ARG A 19 -19.93 4.85 -4.74
N ILE A 20 -20.05 3.55 -5.02
CA ILE A 20 -19.67 2.48 -4.10
C ILE A 20 -18.25 2.03 -4.44
N ILE A 21 -17.33 2.29 -3.53
CA ILE A 21 -15.92 1.89 -3.64
C ILE A 21 -15.62 0.94 -2.49
N PHE A 22 -15.06 -0.23 -2.82
CA PHE A 22 -14.56 -1.15 -1.82
C PHE A 22 -13.19 -0.68 -1.32
N ALA A 23 -13.11 -0.40 -0.02
CA ALA A 23 -11.89 0.09 0.63
C ALA A 23 -10.75 -0.95 0.61
N PRO A 24 -9.48 -0.51 0.64
CA PRO A 24 -8.36 -1.43 0.59
C PRO A 24 -8.35 -2.36 1.80
N THR A 25 -8.26 -3.65 1.52
CA THR A 25 -8.24 -4.71 2.53
C THR A 25 -7.38 -5.87 2.06
N THR A 26 -6.69 -6.52 3.01
CA THR A 26 -5.95 -7.76 2.78
C THR A 26 -6.78 -8.90 3.32
N PHE A 27 -7.26 -9.81 2.44
CA PHE A 27 -8.14 -10.90 2.85
C PHE A 27 -7.41 -12.03 3.57
N GLY A 28 -6.10 -12.17 3.38
CA GLY A 28 -5.33 -13.29 3.93
C GLY A 28 -5.73 -14.66 3.36
N LEU A 29 -6.35 -14.68 2.19
CA LEU A 29 -6.86 -15.87 1.51
C LEU A 29 -5.83 -16.47 0.53
N PRO A 30 -5.88 -17.78 0.24
CA PRO A 30 -5.21 -18.36 -0.92
C PRO A 30 -5.62 -17.70 -2.23
N ASP A 31 -4.79 -17.82 -3.27
CA ASP A 31 -4.96 -17.10 -4.54
C ASP A 31 -6.33 -17.30 -5.20
N GLU A 32 -6.77 -18.55 -5.26
CA GLU A 32 -8.06 -18.89 -5.88
C GLU A 32 -9.24 -18.30 -5.11
N GLU A 33 -9.21 -18.37 -3.78
CA GLU A 33 -10.25 -17.81 -2.93
C GLU A 33 -10.21 -16.28 -2.98
N TYR A 34 -9.01 -15.68 -3.05
CA TYR A 34 -8.85 -14.25 -3.21
C TYR A 34 -9.48 -13.76 -4.52
N LEU A 35 -9.20 -14.42 -5.64
CA LEU A 35 -9.78 -14.09 -6.95
C LEU A 35 -11.30 -14.30 -6.98
N ALA A 36 -11.81 -15.32 -6.28
CA ALA A 36 -13.25 -15.53 -6.12
C ALA A 36 -13.90 -14.39 -5.34
N GLU A 37 -13.25 -13.89 -4.28
CA GLU A 37 -13.75 -12.76 -3.50
C GLU A 37 -13.73 -11.44 -4.32
N ILE A 38 -12.69 -11.20 -5.11
CA ILE A 38 -12.65 -10.08 -6.07
C ILE A 38 -13.84 -10.14 -7.04
N ARG A 39 -14.13 -11.33 -7.59
CA ARG A 39 -15.29 -11.52 -8.46
C ARG A 39 -16.60 -11.21 -7.76
N ARG A 40 -16.79 -11.77 -6.55
CA ARG A 40 -17.99 -11.56 -5.74
C ARG A 40 -18.26 -10.08 -5.47
N LEU A 41 -17.20 -9.31 -5.14
CA LEU A 41 -17.30 -7.88 -4.87
C LEU A 41 -17.61 -7.07 -6.14
N ALA A 42 -16.95 -7.39 -7.25
CA ALA A 42 -17.15 -6.69 -8.51
C ALA A 42 -18.56 -6.93 -9.08
N GLU A 43 -19.03 -8.19 -9.07
CA GLU A 43 -20.38 -8.58 -9.49
C GLU A 43 -21.44 -8.09 -8.49
N GLY A 44 -21.09 -7.89 -7.22
CA GLY A 44 -21.93 -7.30 -6.19
C GLY A 44 -22.25 -5.82 -6.38
N GLY A 45 -21.72 -5.19 -7.44
CA GLY A 45 -22.09 -3.84 -7.86
C GLY A 45 -21.13 -2.74 -7.47
N CYS A 46 -19.96 -3.02 -6.87
CA CYS A 46 -18.94 -2.00 -6.64
C CYS A 46 -18.53 -1.34 -7.95
N ALA A 47 -18.38 -0.01 -7.92
CA ALA A 47 -17.84 0.75 -9.06
C ALA A 47 -16.31 0.68 -9.13
N MET A 48 -15.64 0.53 -7.98
CA MET A 48 -14.19 0.38 -7.90
C MET A 48 -13.79 -0.49 -6.70
N LEU A 49 -12.75 -1.30 -6.91
CA LEU A 49 -12.05 -2.02 -5.86
C LEU A 49 -10.68 -1.38 -5.66
N ILE A 50 -10.32 -1.08 -4.41
CA ILE A 50 -8.96 -0.67 -4.07
C ILE A 50 -8.23 -1.89 -3.53
N ILE A 51 -7.22 -2.34 -4.28
CA ILE A 51 -6.38 -3.47 -3.88
C ILE A 51 -5.30 -2.96 -2.93
N GLY A 52 -5.36 -3.41 -1.68
CA GLY A 52 -4.46 -2.96 -0.62
C GLY A 52 -3.06 -3.55 -0.70
N ASP A 53 -2.13 -2.84 -0.06
CA ASP A 53 -0.76 -3.27 0.22
C ASP A 53 0.03 -3.75 -1.01
N VAL A 54 -0.09 -3.04 -2.17
CA VAL A 54 0.72 -3.33 -3.36
C VAL A 54 2.15 -2.79 -3.15
N PRO A 55 3.18 -3.65 -3.01
CA PRO A 55 4.53 -3.22 -2.67
C PRO A 55 5.16 -2.35 -3.77
N VAL A 56 5.91 -1.32 -3.38
CA VAL A 56 6.65 -0.45 -4.31
C VAL A 56 8.03 -0.99 -4.69
N GLY A 57 8.27 -2.26 -4.46
CA GLY A 57 9.50 -2.98 -4.80
C GLY A 57 9.29 -4.49 -4.76
N LYS A 58 10.37 -5.25 -5.03
CA LYS A 58 10.32 -6.71 -4.87
C LYS A 58 10.02 -7.07 -3.41
N SER A 59 9.10 -7.98 -3.19
CA SER A 59 8.80 -8.56 -1.88
C SER A 59 9.04 -10.07 -1.89
N ARG A 60 9.43 -10.62 -0.74
CA ARG A 60 9.54 -12.07 -0.53
C ARG A 60 8.29 -12.65 0.15
N PHE A 61 7.47 -11.80 0.71
CA PHE A 61 6.33 -12.20 1.55
C PHE A 61 4.99 -11.83 0.94
N GLU A 62 5.00 -10.88 -0.01
CA GLU A 62 3.80 -10.33 -0.64
C GLU A 62 3.93 -10.44 -2.16
N LYS A 63 2.81 -10.52 -2.85
CA LYS A 63 2.79 -10.42 -4.31
C LYS A 63 3.25 -9.03 -4.71
N SER A 64 4.07 -8.95 -5.73
CA SER A 64 4.65 -7.70 -6.17
C SER A 64 4.52 -7.54 -7.69
N LEU A 65 4.24 -6.32 -8.13
CA LEU A 65 4.29 -5.96 -9.55
C LEU A 65 5.70 -6.08 -10.16
N PHE A 66 6.73 -6.20 -9.32
CA PHE A 66 8.14 -6.30 -9.74
C PHE A 66 8.61 -7.74 -9.99
N ASP A 67 7.74 -8.72 -9.90
CA ASP A 67 8.02 -10.11 -10.28
C ASP A 67 6.89 -10.67 -11.16
N ALA A 68 7.24 -11.63 -12.02
CA ALA A 68 6.32 -12.14 -13.03
C ALA A 68 5.05 -12.80 -12.45
N LYS A 69 5.17 -13.50 -11.30
CA LYS A 69 4.02 -14.18 -10.67
C LYS A 69 3.06 -13.16 -10.06
N GLY A 70 3.59 -12.20 -9.32
CA GLY A 70 2.78 -11.13 -8.74
C GLY A 70 2.13 -10.28 -9.82
N PHE A 71 2.87 -9.91 -10.86
CA PHE A 71 2.34 -9.15 -11.99
C PHE A 71 1.16 -9.88 -12.65
N ALA A 72 1.32 -11.17 -12.98
CA ALA A 72 0.25 -11.97 -13.57
C ALA A 72 -0.97 -12.10 -12.65
N PHE A 73 -0.76 -12.22 -11.34
CA PHE A 73 -1.85 -12.25 -10.37
C PHE A 73 -2.65 -10.93 -10.35
N TYR A 74 -1.97 -9.79 -10.36
CA TYR A 74 -2.66 -8.50 -10.44
C TYR A 74 -3.39 -8.29 -11.76
N GLN A 75 -2.87 -8.78 -12.88
CA GLN A 75 -3.59 -8.78 -14.14
C GLN A 75 -4.90 -9.58 -14.07
N GLN A 76 -4.90 -10.76 -13.42
CA GLN A 76 -6.12 -11.54 -13.22
C GLN A 76 -7.19 -10.78 -12.40
N ILE A 77 -6.76 -10.07 -11.34
CA ILE A 77 -7.65 -9.20 -10.54
C ILE A 77 -8.32 -8.17 -11.45
N VAL A 78 -7.52 -7.46 -12.24
CA VAL A 78 -8.01 -6.43 -13.16
C VAL A 78 -8.99 -7.01 -14.18
N GLU A 79 -8.65 -8.12 -14.81
CA GLU A 79 -9.53 -8.78 -15.77
C GLU A 79 -10.88 -9.21 -15.17
N ILE A 80 -10.86 -9.76 -13.96
CA ILE A 80 -12.08 -10.18 -13.26
C ILE A 80 -12.97 -8.96 -12.97
N ALA A 81 -12.40 -7.89 -12.45
CA ALA A 81 -13.13 -6.68 -12.10
C ALA A 81 -13.70 -5.98 -13.34
N HIS A 82 -12.90 -5.83 -14.40
CA HIS A 82 -13.32 -5.18 -15.64
C HIS A 82 -14.46 -5.92 -16.34
N LYS A 83 -14.52 -7.27 -16.26
CA LYS A 83 -15.66 -8.05 -16.78
C LYS A 83 -16.99 -7.68 -16.13
N ALA A 84 -16.97 -7.18 -14.89
CA ALA A 84 -18.14 -6.72 -14.14
C ALA A 84 -18.33 -5.19 -14.19
N ASP A 85 -17.69 -4.49 -15.13
CA ASP A 85 -17.65 -3.02 -15.19
C ASP A 85 -17.27 -2.39 -13.85
N CYS A 86 -16.27 -2.97 -13.19
CA CYS A 86 -15.72 -2.47 -11.93
C CYS A 86 -14.27 -2.01 -12.15
N LYS A 87 -13.97 -0.78 -11.80
CA LYS A 87 -12.62 -0.19 -11.88
C LYS A 87 -11.72 -0.74 -10.79
N VAL A 88 -10.41 -0.70 -11.01
CA VAL A 88 -9.44 -1.21 -10.04
C VAL A 88 -8.37 -0.16 -9.75
N CYS A 89 -8.15 0.09 -8.47
CA CYS A 89 -7.10 0.98 -7.97
C CYS A 89 -6.03 0.16 -7.22
N ALA A 90 -4.75 0.38 -7.53
CA ALA A 90 -3.65 -0.19 -6.75
C ALA A 90 -3.28 0.76 -5.62
N GLN A 91 -3.42 0.34 -4.37
CA GLN A 91 -2.89 1.08 -3.23
C GLN A 91 -1.41 0.74 -3.05
N LEU A 92 -0.54 1.65 -3.48
CA LEU A 92 0.91 1.50 -3.42
C LEU A 92 1.40 1.69 -1.98
N HIS A 93 2.17 0.74 -1.51
CA HIS A 93 2.56 0.61 -0.12
C HIS A 93 4.05 0.39 0.05
N GLN A 94 4.62 1.01 1.09
CA GLN A 94 5.94 0.70 1.63
C GLN A 94 5.84 0.53 3.14
N SER A 95 6.24 -0.64 3.63
CA SER A 95 6.30 -0.89 5.07
C SER A 95 7.34 0.00 5.76
N ASP A 96 6.98 0.53 6.92
CA ASP A 96 7.87 1.21 7.86
C ASP A 96 8.49 0.26 8.88
N SER A 97 8.15 -1.03 8.81
CA SER A 97 8.70 -2.04 9.69
C SER A 97 10.16 -2.34 9.36
N ASN A 98 11.00 -2.36 10.39
CA ASN A 98 12.38 -2.82 10.27
C ASN A 98 12.42 -4.36 10.24
N MET A 99 12.37 -4.96 9.04
CA MET A 99 12.39 -6.42 8.89
C MET A 99 13.62 -7.09 9.56
N LEU A 100 14.76 -6.40 9.61
CA LEU A 100 15.94 -6.92 10.31
C LEU A 100 15.75 -6.94 11.83
N ALA A 101 14.97 -6.01 12.37
CA ALA A 101 14.64 -6.02 13.79
C ALA A 101 13.73 -7.21 14.16
N ILE A 102 12.84 -7.64 13.26
CA ILE A 102 11.99 -8.81 13.48
C ILE A 102 12.84 -10.05 13.75
N LEU A 103 13.95 -10.22 13.03
CA LEU A 103 14.85 -11.36 13.21
C LEU A 103 15.39 -11.49 14.64
N LYS A 104 15.56 -10.37 15.36
CA LYS A 104 16.02 -10.36 16.76
C LYS A 104 15.04 -11.06 17.70
N TYR A 105 13.74 -11.04 17.36
CA TYR A 105 12.68 -11.55 18.24
C TYR A 105 12.26 -12.97 17.90
N ILE A 106 12.67 -13.53 16.75
CA ILE A 106 12.33 -14.91 16.35
C ILE A 106 12.62 -15.94 17.43
N PRO A 107 13.82 -15.98 18.08
CA PRO A 107 14.10 -16.95 19.12
C PRO A 107 13.16 -16.84 20.32
N ALA A 108 12.80 -15.62 20.72
CA ALA A 108 11.88 -15.38 21.83
C ALA A 108 10.43 -15.79 21.50
N VAL A 109 10.00 -15.56 20.25
CA VAL A 109 8.70 -16.01 19.74
C VAL A 109 8.62 -17.52 19.68
N LEU A 110 9.63 -18.19 19.13
CA LEU A 110 9.70 -19.66 19.07
C LEU A 110 9.71 -20.30 20.47
N ALA A 111 10.40 -19.66 21.41
CA ALA A 111 10.42 -20.08 22.82
C ALA A 111 9.14 -19.71 23.61
N LYS A 112 8.12 -19.11 22.95
CA LYS A 112 6.88 -18.59 23.56
C LYS A 112 7.14 -17.64 24.75
N LYS A 113 8.28 -16.93 24.74
CA LYS A 113 8.67 -15.95 25.77
C LYS A 113 8.12 -14.54 25.52
N VAL A 114 7.53 -14.31 24.36
CA VAL A 114 6.95 -13.01 23.94
C VAL A 114 5.55 -13.26 23.41
N THR A 115 4.58 -12.54 23.95
CA THR A 115 3.19 -12.58 23.43
C THR A 115 3.09 -11.77 22.12
N PRO A 116 2.03 -11.98 21.31
CA PRO A 116 1.80 -11.18 20.10
C PRO A 116 1.77 -9.68 20.38
N ASP A 117 1.16 -9.24 21.47
CA ASP A 117 1.07 -7.82 21.85
C ASP A 117 2.42 -7.25 22.25
N GLN A 118 3.21 -7.98 23.04
CA GLN A 118 4.58 -7.59 23.38
C GLN A 118 5.48 -7.54 22.15
N LEU A 119 5.28 -8.43 21.17
CA LEU A 119 6.00 -8.38 19.91
C LEU A 119 5.62 -7.13 19.13
N ARG A 120 4.33 -6.81 19.06
CA ARG A 120 3.82 -5.59 18.40
C ARG A 120 4.42 -4.33 19.02
N GLU A 121 4.43 -4.20 20.34
CA GLU A 121 5.08 -3.08 21.04
C GLU A 121 6.55 -2.93 20.67
N LYS A 122 7.29 -4.07 20.71
CA LYS A 122 8.72 -4.07 20.35
C LYS A 122 8.96 -3.66 18.90
N LEU A 123 8.12 -4.11 17.98
CA LEU A 123 8.23 -3.74 16.57
C LEU A 123 7.85 -2.26 16.34
N ASN A 124 6.85 -1.76 17.03
CA ASN A 124 6.49 -0.34 16.98
C ASN A 124 7.62 0.56 17.51
N ALA A 125 8.30 0.14 18.57
CA ALA A 125 9.45 0.88 19.12
C ALA A 125 10.65 0.92 18.14
N GLU A 126 10.74 0.03 17.17
CA GLU A 126 11.79 0.04 16.15
C GLU A 126 11.47 1.00 14.97
N VAL A 127 10.24 1.53 14.86
CA VAL A 127 9.84 2.41 13.74
C VAL A 127 10.58 3.75 13.85
N GLU A 128 10.60 4.39 15.02
CA GLU A 128 11.27 5.68 15.22
C GLU A 128 12.77 5.62 14.83
N PRO A 129 13.60 4.73 15.38
CA PRO A 129 15.01 4.67 15.01
C PRO A 129 15.20 4.26 13.53
N TYR A 130 14.29 3.48 12.96
CA TYR A 130 14.35 3.10 11.56
C TYR A 130 14.11 4.29 10.63
N ILE A 131 13.11 5.11 10.90
CA ILE A 131 12.79 6.33 10.13
C ILE A 131 13.89 7.38 10.34
N THR A 132 14.24 7.66 11.59
CA THR A 132 15.22 8.71 11.94
C THR A 132 16.59 8.44 11.36
N LYS A 133 17.05 7.18 11.37
CA LYS A 133 18.39 6.80 10.90
C LYS A 133 18.42 6.32 9.44
N MET A 134 17.30 6.38 8.72
CA MET A 134 17.25 5.89 7.32
C MET A 134 18.20 6.71 6.43
N PRO A 135 19.12 6.07 5.69
CA PRO A 135 19.99 6.80 4.76
C PRO A 135 19.18 7.45 3.64
N LYS A 136 19.54 8.67 3.21
CA LYS A 136 18.88 9.38 2.10
C LYS A 136 18.78 8.54 0.84
N ARG A 137 19.86 7.86 0.46
CA ARG A 137 19.85 6.93 -0.69
C ARG A 137 18.71 5.90 -0.62
N LYS A 138 18.36 5.44 0.59
CA LYS A 138 17.25 4.49 0.78
C LYS A 138 15.91 5.19 0.60
N ILE A 139 15.75 6.42 1.12
CA ILE A 139 14.56 7.24 0.91
C ILE A 139 14.32 7.45 -0.58
N GLU A 140 15.34 7.91 -1.32
CA GLU A 140 15.29 8.14 -2.76
C GLU A 140 14.94 6.88 -3.54
N ALA A 141 15.53 5.73 -3.15
CA ALA A 141 15.21 4.44 -3.77
C ALA A 141 13.74 4.03 -3.54
N ILE A 142 13.17 4.30 -2.37
CA ILE A 142 11.75 4.05 -2.07
C ILE A 142 10.86 4.97 -2.91
N LEU A 143 11.18 6.27 -2.97
CA LEU A 143 10.43 7.24 -3.79
C LEU A 143 10.44 6.85 -5.28
N ALA A 144 11.61 6.48 -5.81
CA ALA A 144 11.72 5.94 -7.17
C ALA A 144 10.91 4.64 -7.34
N GLY A 145 10.78 3.84 -6.28
CA GLY A 145 9.96 2.65 -6.24
C GLY A 145 8.47 2.95 -6.45
N PHE A 146 7.93 3.98 -5.81
CA PHE A 146 6.53 4.43 -6.03
C PHE A 146 6.28 4.77 -7.50
N GLY A 147 7.17 5.55 -8.13
CA GLY A 147 7.04 5.88 -9.55
C GLY A 147 7.07 4.65 -10.46
N LYS A 148 8.00 3.72 -10.22
CA LYS A 148 8.07 2.46 -10.98
C LYS A 148 6.84 1.58 -10.76
N ALA A 149 6.36 1.48 -9.52
CA ALA A 149 5.16 0.71 -9.19
C ALA A 149 3.92 1.27 -9.89
N ALA A 150 3.78 2.60 -9.98
CA ALA A 150 2.69 3.24 -10.72
C ALA A 150 2.72 2.90 -12.22
N VAL A 151 3.90 2.88 -12.84
CA VAL A 151 4.07 2.47 -14.24
C VAL A 151 3.68 0.99 -14.41
N LEU A 152 4.15 0.12 -13.53
CA LEU A 152 3.82 -1.31 -13.59
C LEU A 152 2.33 -1.57 -13.33
N ALA A 153 1.70 -0.84 -12.40
CA ALA A 153 0.26 -0.91 -12.17
C ALA A 153 -0.53 -0.54 -13.43
N LYS A 154 -0.15 0.55 -14.12
CA LYS A 154 -0.72 0.91 -15.41
C LYS A 154 -0.56 -0.20 -16.45
N GLN A 155 0.62 -0.82 -16.53
CA GLN A 155 0.89 -1.93 -17.46
C GLN A 155 0.08 -3.19 -17.11
N ALA A 156 -0.19 -3.43 -15.82
CA ALA A 156 -1.04 -4.52 -15.38
C ALA A 156 -2.54 -4.25 -15.61
N GLY A 157 -2.91 -3.02 -16.03
CA GLY A 157 -4.28 -2.64 -16.39
C GLY A 157 -5.06 -1.93 -15.28
N PHE A 158 -4.44 -1.56 -14.16
CA PHE A 158 -5.10 -0.75 -13.13
C PHE A 158 -5.55 0.60 -13.69
N ASP A 159 -6.75 1.03 -13.31
CA ASP A 159 -7.35 2.30 -13.74
C ASP A 159 -6.81 3.49 -12.92
N MET A 160 -6.36 3.24 -11.70
CA MET A 160 -5.88 4.27 -10.76
C MET A 160 -4.82 3.71 -9.83
N VAL A 161 -3.99 4.60 -9.27
CA VAL A 161 -3.12 4.30 -8.14
C VAL A 161 -3.47 5.20 -6.95
N GLN A 162 -3.35 4.66 -5.75
CA GLN A 162 -3.45 5.38 -4.49
C GLN A 162 -2.14 5.21 -3.74
N VAL A 163 -1.58 6.27 -3.18
CA VAL A 163 -0.46 6.17 -2.26
C VAL A 163 -1.00 5.92 -0.85
N HIS A 164 -0.54 4.85 -0.21
CA HIS A 164 -0.91 4.57 1.18
C HIS A 164 -0.34 5.64 2.10
N GLY A 165 -1.19 6.49 2.66
CA GLY A 165 -0.82 7.63 3.51
C GLY A 165 -0.38 7.26 4.94
N ASP A 166 -0.61 6.01 5.35
CA ASP A 166 -0.11 5.41 6.58
C ASP A 166 1.27 4.75 6.35
N ARG A 167 1.77 3.97 7.27
CA ARG A 167 3.06 3.29 7.19
C ARG A 167 4.20 4.28 6.87
N MET A 168 5.02 4.01 5.87
CA MET A 168 6.20 4.83 5.55
C MET A 168 5.86 6.32 5.40
N CYS A 169 4.80 6.67 4.66
CA CYS A 169 4.37 8.06 4.49
C CYS A 169 3.95 8.68 5.82
N GLY A 170 3.13 7.97 6.61
CA GLY A 170 2.67 8.43 7.92
C GLY A 170 3.80 8.55 8.93
N SER A 171 4.72 7.58 8.95
CA SER A 171 5.88 7.61 9.84
C SER A 171 6.83 8.76 9.53
N PHE A 172 7.07 9.08 8.24
CA PHE A 172 7.85 10.26 7.87
C PHE A 172 7.15 11.57 8.23
N SER A 173 5.83 11.65 8.11
CA SER A 173 5.04 12.85 8.43
C SER A 173 4.87 13.08 9.94
N SER A 174 5.00 12.01 10.74
CA SER A 174 4.81 12.04 12.19
C SER A 174 5.96 12.71 12.92
N SER A 175 5.66 13.66 13.83
CA SER A 175 6.66 14.20 14.77
C SER A 175 7.03 13.22 15.88
N ILE A 176 6.28 12.13 16.04
CA ILE A 176 6.56 11.09 17.05
C ILE A 176 7.60 10.09 16.52
N PHE A 177 7.55 9.75 15.23
CA PHE A 177 8.43 8.75 14.62
C PHE A 177 9.60 9.35 13.83
N ASN A 178 9.50 10.61 13.43
CA ASN A 178 10.50 11.26 12.60
C ASN A 178 11.25 12.34 13.38
N HIS A 179 12.39 11.96 13.97
CA HIS A 179 13.31 12.87 14.65
C HIS A 179 14.54 13.26 13.79
N ARG A 180 14.37 13.21 12.45
CA ARG A 180 15.42 13.61 11.51
C ARG A 180 15.68 15.12 11.58
N THR A 181 16.93 15.50 11.30
CA THR A 181 17.38 16.90 11.27
C THR A 181 17.76 17.36 9.85
N ASP A 182 17.52 16.52 8.85
CA ASP A 182 17.74 16.84 7.44
C ASP A 182 16.45 17.34 6.75
N GLU A 183 16.46 17.46 5.42
CA GLU A 183 15.33 17.93 4.61
C GLU A 183 14.08 17.06 4.68
N TYR A 184 14.14 15.88 5.28
CA TYR A 184 13.01 14.99 5.51
C TYR A 184 12.48 15.03 6.95
N GLY A 185 12.98 15.93 7.80
CA GLY A 185 12.59 16.03 9.21
C GLY A 185 12.57 17.45 9.76
N GLY A 186 12.28 17.59 11.06
CA GLY A 186 12.15 18.89 11.72
C GLY A 186 10.81 19.55 11.45
N SER A 187 10.71 20.49 10.50
CA SER A 187 9.46 21.20 10.21
C SER A 187 8.38 20.30 9.58
N ALA A 188 7.13 20.74 9.63
CA ALA A 188 6.01 20.01 8.99
C ALA A 188 6.22 19.86 7.48
N GLU A 189 6.73 20.92 6.83
CA GLU A 189 7.04 20.95 5.40
C GLU A 189 8.10 19.90 5.05
N ASN A 190 9.15 19.80 5.84
CA ASN A 190 10.21 18.82 5.64
C ASN A 190 9.70 17.39 5.85
N ARG A 191 8.91 17.16 6.89
CA ARG A 191 8.31 15.84 7.12
C ARG A 191 7.34 15.43 6.02
N ALA A 192 6.68 16.38 5.34
CA ALA A 192 5.80 16.11 4.22
C ALA A 192 6.55 15.75 2.91
N ARG A 193 7.86 16.05 2.79
CA ARG A 193 8.63 15.82 1.55
C ARG A 193 8.66 14.37 1.08
N PHE A 194 8.56 13.43 1.99
CA PHE A 194 8.48 12.02 1.60
C PHE A 194 7.18 11.72 0.84
N ALA A 195 6.05 12.27 1.31
CA ALA A 195 4.75 12.04 0.68
C ALA A 195 4.51 12.95 -0.54
N VAL A 196 5.13 14.14 -0.58
CA VAL A 196 4.99 15.15 -1.65
C VAL A 196 6.39 15.56 -2.12
N PRO A 197 7.05 14.79 -2.99
CA PRO A 197 8.37 15.13 -3.54
C PRO A 197 8.35 16.44 -4.33
N GLU A 198 9.48 17.18 -4.32
CA GLU A 198 9.59 18.50 -4.98
C GLU A 198 9.31 18.50 -6.49
N ALA A 199 9.46 17.37 -7.16
CA ALA A 199 9.17 17.22 -8.59
C ALA A 199 7.68 17.39 -8.95
N THR A 200 6.79 17.54 -7.98
CA THR A 200 5.34 17.73 -8.14
C THR A 200 4.86 19.13 -7.74
N ARG A 201 5.79 20.07 -7.50
CA ARG A 201 5.48 21.48 -7.21
C ARG A 201 5.57 22.36 -8.45
#